data_b197d90701714154b3e8dc043f37819e
#
_entry.id   b197d90701714154b3e8dc043f37819e
#
_cell.length_a   1.000
_cell.length_b   1.000
_cell.length_c   1.000
_cell.angle_alpha   90.00
_cell.angle_beta   90.00
_cell.angle_gamma   90.00
#
_symmetry.space_group_name_H-M   'P 1'
#
loop_
_entity.id
_entity.type
_entity.pdbx_description
1 polymer ?
#
loop_
_entity_poly.entity_id
_entity_poly.type
_entity_poly.pdbx_seq_one_letter_code
_entity_poly.pdbx_strand_id
1 'polypeptide(L)'
;MKSIVLTLSLAAAIAAGTASASSPASPGEPCRSLPTSDGNDAAACKLADLLERMFIIPEQGARYAAGLRAAVSAGRYTQLSKAEAAKAMTSGLQATAPDGHLHVWPVEPEVPASGHAASPARAPIPKYEQPGWIAPGVAYVRINEFPDDSATTRAMARFMADHAGARALIFDLRTHHGGGVQQMDVMLPWLFAQPRRLVTMESPRAAEQELGSPIEGVASMRLVPDAKMVRREHWVTPNADARLRKAKVYLLTGPHTASAAEHFALAMKTTRRATLVGEPTAGANHFGGQVDLPGGLAVFLPVGRTYDPATGKDWEGAGVAPDVAVAKEQALEWTLTDLGLPAAEAKALSDSHKPTLPMERRNRR
;
A
#
# COMPACT_ATOMS: atom_id res chain seq x y z
N MET A 1 11.17 -7.26 -95.55
CA MET A 1 9.94 -6.49 -95.57
C MET A 1 9.30 -6.57 -94.20
N LYS A 2 9.53 -5.58 -93.35
CA LYS A 2 9.00 -5.53 -91.97
C LYS A 2 8.28 -4.18 -91.83
N SER A 3 6.98 -4.22 -91.68
CA SER A 3 6.13 -3.05 -91.42
C SER A 3 6.28 -2.64 -89.95
N ILE A 4 6.49 -1.35 -89.74
CA ILE A 4 6.53 -0.70 -88.46
C ILE A 4 5.18 -0.02 -88.26
N VAL A 5 4.43 -0.38 -87.22
CA VAL A 5 3.21 0.28 -86.80
C VAL A 5 3.56 1.26 -85.66
N LEU A 6 3.29 2.53 -85.91
CA LEU A 6 3.50 3.60 -84.91
C LEU A 6 2.19 3.83 -84.15
N THR A 7 2.21 3.56 -82.83
CA THR A 7 1.10 3.87 -81.94
C THR A 7 1.37 5.13 -81.10
N LEU A 8 0.54 6.15 -81.30
CA LEU A 8 0.49 7.35 -80.52
C LEU A 8 -0.12 7.07 -79.16
N SER A 9 0.62 7.32 -78.07
CA SER A 9 0.10 7.27 -76.71
C SER A 9 -0.18 8.71 -76.27
N LEU A 10 -1.42 8.96 -75.91
CA LEU A 10 -1.95 10.22 -75.32
C LEU A 10 -1.66 10.18 -73.81
N ALA A 11 -0.80 11.03 -73.29
CA ALA A 11 -0.52 11.15 -71.83
C ALA A 11 -1.54 12.09 -71.18
N ALA A 12 -2.43 11.56 -70.35
CA ALA A 12 -3.29 12.35 -69.47
C ALA A 12 -2.52 12.68 -68.17
N ALA A 13 -2.28 13.95 -67.91
CA ALA A 13 -1.66 14.43 -66.67
C ALA A 13 -2.74 14.43 -65.56
N ILE A 14 -2.63 13.52 -64.59
CA ILE A 14 -3.38 13.50 -63.37
C ILE A 14 -2.63 14.35 -62.35
N ALA A 15 -3.18 15.51 -61.94
CA ALA A 15 -2.66 16.32 -60.85
C ALA A 15 -2.97 15.61 -59.53
N ALA A 16 -1.97 15.00 -58.93
CA ALA A 16 -2.06 14.44 -57.57
C ALA A 16 -1.94 15.58 -56.55
N GLY A 17 -3.09 15.95 -55.97
CA GLY A 17 -3.12 16.78 -54.78
C GLY A 17 -2.47 16.05 -53.61
N THR A 18 -1.32 16.52 -53.13
CA THR A 18 -0.68 16.03 -51.93
C THR A 18 -1.50 16.50 -50.73
N ALA A 19 -2.40 15.65 -50.23
CA ALA A 19 -2.94 15.81 -48.88
C ALA A 19 -1.76 15.54 -47.93
N SER A 20 -1.29 16.59 -47.25
CA SER A 20 -0.38 16.46 -46.10
C SER A 20 -1.10 15.68 -45.01
N ALA A 21 -0.82 14.39 -44.90
CA ALA A 21 -1.17 13.61 -43.72
C ALA A 21 -0.32 14.16 -42.57
N SER A 22 -0.97 14.88 -41.65
CA SER A 22 -0.37 15.23 -40.37
C SER A 22 0.03 13.95 -39.68
N SER A 23 1.32 13.75 -39.45
CA SER A 23 1.84 12.66 -38.61
C SER A 23 1.14 12.69 -37.27
N PRO A 24 0.74 11.53 -36.72
CA PRO A 24 0.20 11.51 -35.36
C PRO A 24 1.25 12.06 -34.40
N ALA A 25 0.86 13.07 -33.59
CA ALA A 25 1.73 13.68 -32.60
C ALA A 25 2.28 12.59 -31.67
N SER A 26 3.58 12.67 -31.38
CA SER A 26 4.24 11.75 -30.44
C SER A 26 3.52 11.83 -29.06
N PRO A 27 3.33 10.69 -28.35
CA PRO A 27 2.55 10.65 -27.10
C PRO A 27 3.00 11.57 -25.96
N GLY A 28 4.12 12.28 -26.09
CA GLY A 28 4.67 13.20 -25.08
C GLY A 28 4.51 14.68 -25.41
N GLU A 29 4.00 15.05 -26.61
CA GLU A 29 4.00 16.43 -27.08
C GLU A 29 3.07 17.38 -26.30
N PRO A 30 1.85 17.00 -25.90
CA PRO A 30 0.96 17.89 -25.14
C PRO A 30 1.50 18.28 -23.77
N CYS A 31 2.17 17.37 -23.05
CA CYS A 31 2.73 17.65 -21.74
C CYS A 31 3.98 18.57 -21.78
N ARG A 32 4.67 18.65 -22.93
CA ARG A 32 5.83 19.55 -23.12
C ARG A 32 5.41 20.98 -23.45
N SER A 33 4.22 21.18 -23.98
CA SER A 33 3.71 22.48 -24.45
C SER A 33 2.73 23.16 -23.50
N LEU A 34 2.28 22.47 -22.42
CA LEU A 34 1.40 23.07 -21.45
C LEU A 34 2.15 24.08 -20.56
N PRO A 35 1.57 25.25 -20.28
CA PRO A 35 2.12 26.14 -19.26
C PRO A 35 2.16 25.40 -17.91
N THR A 36 3.27 25.53 -17.21
CA THR A 36 3.60 24.80 -15.96
C THR A 36 2.69 25.17 -14.77
N SER A 37 1.65 25.97 -14.96
CA SER A 37 1.10 26.68 -13.83
C SER A 37 -0.17 26.11 -13.24
N ASP A 38 -1.21 25.73 -13.92
CA ASP A 38 -2.42 25.33 -13.19
C ASP A 38 -3.41 24.51 -14.04
N GLY A 39 -4.08 23.57 -13.41
CA GLY A 39 -5.18 22.82 -13.97
C GLY A 39 -4.99 21.30 -13.96
N ASN A 40 -6.07 20.61 -14.28
CA ASN A 40 -6.13 19.16 -14.25
C ASN A 40 -5.16 18.50 -15.25
N ASP A 41 -4.94 19.11 -16.42
CA ASP A 41 -4.02 18.59 -17.44
C ASP A 41 -2.57 18.71 -16.99
N ALA A 42 -2.20 19.82 -16.32
CA ALA A 42 -0.89 19.98 -15.70
C ALA A 42 -0.64 18.95 -14.57
N ALA A 43 -1.66 18.68 -13.75
CA ALA A 43 -1.60 17.64 -12.73
C ALA A 43 -1.38 16.24 -13.34
N ALA A 44 -2.11 15.91 -14.40
CA ALA A 44 -1.98 14.62 -15.09
C ALA A 44 -0.58 14.46 -15.74
N CYS A 45 -0.04 15.52 -16.34
CA CYS A 45 1.32 15.51 -16.91
C CYS A 45 2.40 15.35 -15.83
N LYS A 46 2.30 16.09 -14.73
CA LYS A 46 3.22 15.95 -13.58
C LYS A 46 3.14 14.54 -13.01
N LEU A 47 1.93 13.99 -12.86
CA LEU A 47 1.74 12.62 -12.38
C LEU A 47 2.35 11.59 -13.34
N ALA A 48 2.19 11.78 -14.65
CA ALA A 48 2.80 10.91 -15.65
C ALA A 48 4.33 10.89 -15.51
N ASP A 49 4.97 12.06 -15.35
CA ASP A 49 6.42 12.16 -15.18
C ASP A 49 6.92 11.52 -13.87
N LEU A 50 6.14 11.67 -12.78
CA LEU A 50 6.46 11.04 -11.50
C LEU A 50 6.40 9.51 -11.59
N LEU A 51 5.32 8.97 -12.17
CA LEU A 51 5.12 7.53 -12.33
C LEU A 51 6.19 6.90 -13.24
N GLU A 52 6.53 7.56 -14.35
CA GLU A 52 7.55 7.05 -15.27
C GLU A 52 8.95 6.97 -14.63
N ARG A 53 9.27 7.93 -13.73
CA ARG A 53 10.60 8.00 -13.11
C ARG A 53 10.72 7.21 -11.81
N MET A 54 9.63 7.12 -11.01
CA MET A 54 9.72 6.72 -9.61
C MET A 54 8.81 5.55 -9.23
N PHE A 55 7.88 5.12 -10.10
CA PHE A 55 7.04 3.97 -9.77
C PHE A 55 7.91 2.72 -9.59
N ILE A 56 7.61 1.92 -8.56
CA ILE A 56 8.45 0.77 -8.16
C ILE A 56 8.63 -0.27 -9.28
N ILE A 57 7.66 -0.42 -10.17
CA ILE A 57 7.74 -1.29 -11.36
C ILE A 57 7.85 -0.42 -12.60
N PRO A 58 9.06 -0.21 -13.17
CA PRO A 58 9.29 0.77 -14.23
C PRO A 58 8.40 0.59 -15.47
N GLU A 59 8.16 -0.64 -15.89
CA GLU A 59 7.31 -0.95 -17.05
C GLU A 59 5.85 -0.58 -16.80
N GLN A 60 5.39 -0.71 -15.58
CA GLN A 60 4.04 -0.31 -15.18
C GLN A 60 3.94 1.20 -15.04
N GLY A 61 4.97 1.85 -14.49
CA GLY A 61 5.08 3.31 -14.44
C GLY A 61 4.99 3.95 -15.81
N ALA A 62 5.72 3.40 -16.79
CA ALA A 62 5.67 3.84 -18.19
C ALA A 62 4.27 3.67 -18.82
N ARG A 63 3.56 2.57 -18.52
CA ARG A 63 2.18 2.36 -19.00
C ARG A 63 1.20 3.37 -18.41
N TYR A 64 1.29 3.65 -17.12
CA TYR A 64 0.49 4.68 -16.46
C TYR A 64 0.73 6.06 -17.09
N ALA A 65 2.01 6.41 -17.27
CA ALA A 65 2.41 7.68 -17.87
C ALA A 65 1.84 7.85 -19.29
N ALA A 66 1.95 6.82 -20.10
CA ALA A 66 1.40 6.82 -21.47
C ALA A 66 -0.12 7.01 -21.46
N GLY A 67 -0.84 6.32 -20.56
CA GLY A 67 -2.29 6.44 -20.42
C GLY A 67 -2.72 7.85 -19.99
N LEU A 68 -2.04 8.48 -19.05
CA LEU A 68 -2.30 9.84 -18.61
C LEU A 68 -2.05 10.86 -19.74
N ARG A 69 -0.91 10.77 -20.42
CA ARG A 69 -0.57 11.65 -21.56
C ARG A 69 -1.58 11.51 -22.70
N ALA A 70 -2.02 10.31 -23.02
CA ALA A 70 -3.05 10.08 -24.02
C ALA A 70 -4.41 10.70 -23.61
N ALA A 71 -4.76 10.62 -22.32
CA ALA A 71 -5.97 11.24 -21.80
C ALA A 71 -5.91 12.77 -21.86
N VAL A 72 -4.76 13.38 -21.56
CA VAL A 72 -4.52 14.83 -21.75
C VAL A 72 -4.66 15.22 -23.22
N SER A 73 -4.02 14.49 -24.14
CA SER A 73 -4.15 14.73 -25.58
C SER A 73 -5.56 14.67 -26.09
N ALA A 74 -6.41 13.86 -25.45
CA ALA A 74 -7.83 13.72 -25.76
C ALA A 74 -8.71 14.75 -25.04
N GLY A 75 -8.16 15.69 -24.26
CA GLY A 75 -8.88 16.71 -23.51
C GLY A 75 -9.77 16.17 -22.40
N ARG A 76 -9.46 14.98 -21.87
CA ARG A 76 -10.35 14.27 -20.92
C ARG A 76 -10.48 14.95 -19.56
N TYR A 77 -9.56 15.84 -19.19
CA TYR A 77 -9.56 16.47 -17.86
C TYR A 77 -9.88 17.96 -17.89
N THR A 78 -9.83 18.60 -19.06
CA THR A 78 -9.86 20.06 -19.23
C THR A 78 -11.11 20.74 -18.63
N GLN A 79 -12.29 20.10 -18.72
CA GLN A 79 -13.57 20.69 -18.27
C GLN A 79 -14.10 20.07 -16.96
N LEU A 80 -13.34 19.19 -16.34
CA LEU A 80 -13.77 18.52 -15.12
C LEU A 80 -13.52 19.39 -13.89
N SER A 81 -14.37 19.27 -12.89
CA SER A 81 -14.03 19.71 -11.53
C SER A 81 -12.84 18.94 -10.99
N LYS A 82 -12.16 19.46 -9.97
CA LYS A 82 -11.03 18.77 -9.32
C LYS A 82 -11.38 17.36 -8.85
N ALA A 83 -12.56 17.19 -8.24
CA ALA A 83 -13.01 15.88 -7.75
C ALA A 83 -13.27 14.89 -8.90
N GLU A 84 -13.89 15.35 -9.98
CA GLU A 84 -14.11 14.52 -11.17
C GLU A 84 -12.79 14.16 -11.87
N ALA A 85 -11.85 15.10 -11.97
CA ALA A 85 -10.52 14.85 -12.55
C ALA A 85 -9.72 13.85 -11.72
N ALA A 86 -9.70 13.99 -10.39
CA ALA A 86 -9.07 13.05 -9.48
C ALA A 86 -9.63 11.63 -9.64
N LYS A 87 -10.96 11.52 -9.69
CA LYS A 87 -11.66 10.25 -9.92
C LYS A 87 -11.34 9.67 -11.30
N ALA A 88 -11.33 10.49 -12.35
CA ALA A 88 -11.02 10.04 -13.71
C ALA A 88 -9.57 9.55 -13.84
N MET A 89 -8.61 10.30 -13.27
CA MET A 89 -7.20 9.88 -13.22
C MET A 89 -7.07 8.56 -12.47
N THR A 90 -7.60 8.45 -11.25
CA THR A 90 -7.56 7.20 -10.47
C THR A 90 -8.15 6.03 -11.25
N SER A 91 -9.34 6.23 -11.85
CA SER A 91 -10.00 5.17 -12.64
C SER A 91 -9.15 4.72 -13.83
N GLY A 92 -8.51 5.66 -14.55
CA GLY A 92 -7.61 5.36 -15.67
C GLY A 92 -6.36 4.59 -15.24
N LEU A 93 -5.77 4.97 -14.11
CA LEU A 93 -4.64 4.26 -13.51
C LEU A 93 -5.02 2.83 -13.11
N GLN A 94 -6.10 2.66 -12.37
CA GLN A 94 -6.59 1.36 -11.93
C GLN A 94 -7.01 0.44 -13.10
N ALA A 95 -7.51 1.01 -14.19
CA ALA A 95 -7.83 0.27 -15.41
C ALA A 95 -6.58 -0.19 -16.18
N THR A 96 -5.48 0.56 -16.08
CA THR A 96 -4.18 0.20 -16.69
C THR A 96 -3.52 -0.96 -15.96
N ALA A 97 -3.47 -0.87 -14.64
CA ALA A 97 -3.09 -1.94 -13.72
C ALA A 97 -3.60 -1.59 -12.31
N PRO A 98 -4.26 -2.51 -11.60
CA PRO A 98 -4.67 -2.26 -10.23
C PRO A 98 -3.46 -2.10 -9.30
N ASP A 99 -3.52 -1.10 -8.39
CA ASP A 99 -2.55 -0.89 -7.33
C ASP A 99 -3.27 -0.45 -6.06
N GLY A 100 -2.97 -1.10 -4.94
CA GLY A 100 -3.66 -0.91 -3.66
C GLY A 100 -3.51 0.48 -3.06
N HIS A 101 -2.49 1.23 -3.44
CA HIS A 101 -2.19 2.56 -2.88
C HIS A 101 -2.31 3.70 -3.88
N LEU A 102 -2.17 3.46 -5.20
CA LEU A 102 -2.16 4.49 -6.22
C LEU A 102 -3.55 5.11 -6.42
N HIS A 103 -3.75 6.33 -5.91
CA HIS A 103 -4.98 7.10 -6.08
C HIS A 103 -4.73 8.60 -6.01
N VAL A 104 -5.57 9.38 -6.66
CA VAL A 104 -5.53 10.85 -6.72
C VAL A 104 -6.74 11.40 -5.98
N TRP A 105 -6.57 12.50 -5.26
CA TRP A 105 -7.67 13.20 -4.58
C TRP A 105 -7.49 14.72 -4.62
N PRO A 106 -8.56 15.51 -4.49
CA PRO A 106 -8.45 16.95 -4.33
C PRO A 106 -7.93 17.30 -2.93
N VAL A 107 -6.99 18.25 -2.87
CA VAL A 107 -6.56 18.85 -1.61
C VAL A 107 -7.54 19.96 -1.28
N GLU A 108 -8.29 19.81 -0.18
CA GLU A 108 -9.13 20.89 0.34
C GLU A 108 -8.21 21.99 0.90
N PRO A 109 -8.43 23.26 0.55
CA PRO A 109 -7.74 24.35 1.21
C PRO A 109 -8.02 24.28 2.72
N GLU A 110 -6.99 24.40 3.56
CA GLU A 110 -7.21 24.65 4.99
C GLU A 110 -8.05 25.94 5.12
N VAL A 111 -9.37 25.80 5.28
CA VAL A 111 -10.23 26.92 5.63
C VAL A 111 -9.89 27.27 7.08
N PRO A 112 -9.33 28.47 7.38
CA PRO A 112 -9.18 28.87 8.76
C PRO A 112 -10.55 28.77 9.42
N ALA A 113 -10.62 28.18 10.59
CA ALA A 113 -11.86 27.92 11.33
C ALA A 113 -12.56 29.25 11.66
N SER A 114 -13.23 29.84 10.67
CA SER A 114 -14.11 30.99 10.82
C SER A 114 -15.52 30.46 11.09
N GLY A 115 -15.86 30.31 12.37
CA GLY A 115 -17.20 30.50 12.89
C GLY A 115 -18.34 29.57 12.48
N HIS A 116 -18.13 28.51 11.74
CA HIS A 116 -19.17 27.51 11.47
C HIS A 116 -19.04 26.37 12.50
N ALA A 117 -20.19 26.03 13.11
CA ALA A 117 -20.25 24.89 14.02
C ALA A 117 -19.61 23.68 13.36
N ALA A 118 -18.47 23.24 13.91
CA ALA A 118 -17.78 22.04 13.44
C ALA A 118 -18.81 20.91 13.40
N SER A 119 -18.95 20.25 12.25
CA SER A 119 -19.60 18.93 12.22
C SER A 119 -19.00 18.11 13.36
N PRO A 120 -19.78 17.37 14.13
CA PRO A 120 -19.26 16.66 15.29
C PRO A 120 -18.06 15.83 14.84
N ALA A 121 -16.87 16.21 15.31
CA ALA A 121 -15.63 15.55 14.94
C ALA A 121 -15.83 14.05 15.24
N ARG A 122 -15.73 13.21 14.21
CA ARG A 122 -15.79 11.77 14.40
C ARG A 122 -14.75 11.41 15.44
N ALA A 123 -15.16 10.69 16.49
CA ALA A 123 -14.24 10.29 17.56
C ALA A 123 -12.98 9.66 16.93
N PRO A 124 -11.78 10.03 17.37
CA PRO A 124 -10.56 9.49 16.82
C PRO A 124 -10.56 7.97 16.95
N ILE A 125 -10.18 7.29 15.87
CA ILE A 125 -10.08 5.83 15.86
C ILE A 125 -8.99 5.43 16.86
N PRO A 126 -9.30 4.57 17.86
CA PRO A 126 -8.30 4.11 18.80
C PRO A 126 -7.21 3.32 18.06
N LYS A 127 -5.95 3.57 18.37
CA LYS A 127 -4.81 2.91 17.72
C LYS A 127 -4.70 1.42 18.08
N TYR A 128 -5.17 1.08 19.29
CA TYR A 128 -5.30 -0.29 19.78
C TYR A 128 -6.48 -0.39 20.75
N GLU A 129 -7.02 -1.59 20.89
CA GLU A 129 -8.20 -1.86 21.74
C GLU A 129 -8.00 -3.12 22.56
N GLN A 130 -8.63 -3.15 23.73
CA GLN A 130 -8.76 -4.31 24.60
C GLN A 130 -7.43 -5.04 24.91
N PRO A 131 -6.31 -4.32 25.22
CA PRO A 131 -5.08 -4.99 25.60
C PRO A 131 -5.24 -5.65 26.96
N GLY A 132 -4.94 -6.95 27.05
CA GLY A 132 -5.03 -7.64 28.35
C GLY A 132 -5.03 -9.17 28.24
N TRP A 133 -5.33 -9.80 29.37
CA TRP A 133 -5.55 -11.23 29.44
C TRP A 133 -6.97 -11.56 29.01
N ILE A 134 -7.14 -12.24 27.86
CA ILE A 134 -8.45 -12.69 27.39
C ILE A 134 -8.88 -14.02 28.03
N ALA A 135 -7.91 -14.83 28.42
CA ALA A 135 -8.11 -16.08 29.16
C ALA A 135 -6.82 -16.40 29.97
N PRO A 136 -6.83 -17.35 30.91
CA PRO A 136 -5.65 -17.70 31.68
C PRO A 136 -4.43 -18.03 30.82
N GLY A 137 -3.39 -17.21 30.94
CA GLY A 137 -2.16 -17.33 30.18
C GLY A 137 -2.26 -16.97 28.69
N VAL A 138 -3.38 -16.40 28.22
CA VAL A 138 -3.57 -15.94 26.83
C VAL A 138 -3.72 -14.43 26.83
N ALA A 139 -2.75 -13.73 26.26
CA ALA A 139 -2.80 -12.28 26.10
C ALA A 139 -3.37 -11.91 24.73
N TYR A 140 -4.14 -10.83 24.68
CA TYR A 140 -4.82 -10.33 23.50
C TYR A 140 -4.65 -8.82 23.36
N VAL A 141 -4.48 -8.35 22.15
CA VAL A 141 -4.63 -6.94 21.79
C VAL A 141 -5.12 -6.83 20.35
N ARG A 142 -6.11 -5.96 20.12
CA ARG A 142 -6.46 -5.52 18.76
C ARG A 142 -5.65 -4.29 18.42
N ILE A 143 -5.04 -4.30 17.25
CA ILE A 143 -4.23 -3.19 16.74
C ILE A 143 -4.90 -2.67 15.47
N ASN A 144 -5.21 -1.37 15.44
CA ASN A 144 -5.90 -0.74 14.31
C ASN A 144 -4.96 0.05 13.40
N GLU A 145 -3.80 0.46 13.95
CA GLU A 145 -2.80 1.23 13.22
C GLU A 145 -1.43 1.12 13.89
N PHE A 146 -0.37 1.22 13.12
CA PHE A 146 1.00 1.48 13.60
C PHE A 146 1.37 2.95 13.34
N PRO A 147 0.90 3.89 14.18
CA PRO A 147 1.15 5.31 13.97
C PRO A 147 2.60 5.67 14.28
N ASP A 148 3.06 6.78 13.69
CA ASP A 148 4.33 7.39 14.07
C ASP A 148 4.15 8.26 15.32
N ASP A 149 3.86 7.59 16.44
CA ASP A 149 3.79 8.23 17.76
C ASP A 149 4.43 7.40 18.86
N SER A 150 5.14 8.06 19.73
CA SER A 150 5.87 7.43 20.83
C SER A 150 4.95 6.91 21.95
N ALA A 151 3.73 7.40 22.07
CA ALA A 151 2.79 6.94 23.10
C ALA A 151 2.26 5.56 22.78
N THR A 152 1.84 5.32 21.54
CA THR A 152 1.42 3.99 21.06
C THR A 152 2.59 3.00 21.09
N THR A 153 3.78 3.43 20.66
CA THR A 153 4.98 2.57 20.72
C THR A 153 5.29 2.13 22.16
N ARG A 154 5.25 3.06 23.13
CA ARG A 154 5.43 2.72 24.55
C ARG A 154 4.31 1.84 25.11
N ALA A 155 3.07 2.03 24.64
CA ALA A 155 1.95 1.18 25.05
C ALA A 155 2.14 -0.26 24.58
N MET A 156 2.60 -0.49 23.34
CA MET A 156 2.91 -1.82 22.83
C MET A 156 4.10 -2.44 23.56
N ALA A 157 5.14 -1.68 23.85
CA ALA A 157 6.27 -2.15 24.66
C ALA A 157 5.82 -2.60 26.07
N ARG A 158 4.95 -1.84 26.71
CA ARG A 158 4.36 -2.22 28.01
C ARG A 158 3.49 -3.46 27.90
N PHE A 159 2.62 -3.54 26.89
CA PHE A 159 1.81 -4.74 26.65
C PHE A 159 2.68 -6.01 26.60
N MET A 160 3.78 -5.99 25.87
CA MET A 160 4.69 -7.13 25.79
C MET A 160 5.34 -7.46 27.15
N ALA A 161 5.75 -6.45 27.91
CA ALA A 161 6.37 -6.63 29.23
C ALA A 161 5.37 -7.16 30.28
N ASP A 162 4.17 -6.59 30.33
CA ASP A 162 3.11 -6.94 31.27
C ASP A 162 2.58 -8.37 31.04
N HIS A 163 2.66 -8.84 29.78
CA HIS A 163 2.23 -10.17 29.38
C HIS A 163 3.38 -11.14 29.06
N ALA A 164 4.60 -10.86 29.56
CA ALA A 164 5.76 -11.68 29.30
C ALA A 164 5.64 -13.14 29.79
N GLY A 165 4.72 -13.43 30.70
CA GLY A 165 4.37 -14.77 31.17
C GLY A 165 3.32 -15.50 30.34
N ALA A 166 2.87 -14.94 29.20
CA ALA A 166 1.83 -15.55 28.39
C ALA A 166 2.31 -16.86 27.74
N ARG A 167 1.45 -17.88 27.77
CA ARG A 167 1.63 -19.10 26.97
C ARG A 167 1.22 -18.92 25.52
N ALA A 168 0.36 -17.91 25.26
CA ALA A 168 -0.07 -17.52 23.94
C ALA A 168 -0.34 -16.02 23.83
N LEU A 169 -0.08 -15.45 22.65
CA LEU A 169 -0.35 -14.06 22.27
C LEU A 169 -1.26 -14.05 21.04
N ILE A 170 -2.28 -13.23 21.09
CA ILE A 170 -3.20 -13.00 19.97
C ILE A 170 -3.11 -11.52 19.58
N PHE A 171 -2.59 -11.23 18.39
CA PHE A 171 -2.61 -9.91 17.77
C PHE A 171 -3.76 -9.88 16.76
N ASP A 172 -4.81 -9.14 17.07
CA ASP A 172 -5.96 -8.98 16.19
C ASP A 172 -5.72 -7.82 15.22
N LEU A 173 -5.47 -8.15 13.97
CA LEU A 173 -5.18 -7.21 12.89
C LEU A 173 -6.36 -7.05 11.92
N ARG A 174 -7.53 -7.60 12.22
CA ARG A 174 -8.69 -7.62 11.30
C ARG A 174 -9.20 -6.23 10.93
N THR A 175 -8.88 -5.22 11.74
CA THR A 175 -9.24 -3.80 11.52
C THR A 175 -8.02 -2.92 11.26
N HIS A 176 -6.83 -3.51 11.09
CA HIS A 176 -5.57 -2.78 10.98
C HIS A 176 -5.33 -2.25 9.55
N HIS A 177 -5.20 -0.94 9.40
CA HIS A 177 -5.10 -0.30 8.09
C HIS A 177 -3.69 0.14 7.69
N GLY A 178 -2.66 -0.18 8.49
CA GLY A 178 -1.27 0.11 8.13
C GLY A 178 -0.57 1.09 9.08
N GLY A 179 0.42 1.79 8.58
CA GLY A 179 1.26 2.74 9.31
C GLY A 179 2.75 2.44 9.17
N GLY A 180 3.53 2.65 10.22
CA GLY A 180 4.97 2.47 10.27
C GLY A 180 5.43 1.11 10.78
N VAL A 181 6.68 1.04 11.22
CA VAL A 181 7.32 -0.19 11.70
C VAL A 181 7.71 -0.13 13.19
N GLN A 182 7.59 1.03 13.81
CA GLN A 182 8.11 1.32 15.14
C GLN A 182 7.51 0.42 16.23
N GLN A 183 6.24 0.05 16.10
CA GLN A 183 5.58 -0.86 17.04
C GLN A 183 6.07 -2.30 16.85
N MET A 184 6.39 -2.70 15.62
CA MET A 184 7.02 -4.01 15.35
C MET A 184 8.39 -4.11 16.02
N ASP A 185 9.18 -3.03 16.02
CA ASP A 185 10.51 -2.99 16.62
C ASP A 185 10.54 -3.18 18.14
N VAL A 186 9.43 -2.89 18.82
CA VAL A 186 9.32 -3.13 20.26
C VAL A 186 8.61 -4.44 20.61
N MET A 187 7.84 -5.02 19.67
CA MET A 187 7.12 -6.27 19.87
C MET A 187 7.94 -7.50 19.46
N LEU A 188 8.53 -7.47 18.26
CA LEU A 188 9.22 -8.62 17.68
C LEU A 188 10.43 -9.12 18.49
N PRO A 189 11.27 -8.28 19.13
CA PRO A 189 12.39 -8.73 19.94
C PRO A 189 12.06 -9.73 21.06
N TRP A 190 10.82 -9.73 21.54
CA TRP A 190 10.35 -10.69 22.55
C TRP A 190 10.08 -12.07 22.00
N LEU A 191 9.84 -12.18 20.70
CA LEU A 191 9.27 -13.38 20.07
C LEU A 191 10.35 -14.29 19.44
N PHE A 192 11.56 -13.80 19.20
CA PHE A 192 12.61 -14.53 18.52
C PHE A 192 13.74 -14.92 19.47
N ALA A 193 14.35 -16.08 19.22
CA ALA A 193 15.49 -16.57 20.02
C ALA A 193 16.85 -16.19 19.41
N GLN A 194 16.87 -15.88 18.12
CA GLN A 194 18.08 -15.53 17.35
C GLN A 194 17.77 -14.34 16.44
N PRO A 195 18.78 -13.55 16.07
CA PRO A 195 18.59 -12.54 15.03
C PRO A 195 18.04 -13.15 13.76
N ARG A 196 17.03 -12.50 13.16
CA ARG A 196 16.34 -13.02 11.98
C ARG A 196 16.04 -11.91 11.00
N ARG A 197 16.33 -12.15 9.71
CA ARG A 197 15.81 -11.33 8.62
C ARG A 197 14.32 -11.66 8.45
N LEU A 198 13.50 -10.63 8.38
CA LEU A 198 12.05 -10.72 8.29
C LEU A 198 11.60 -10.56 6.84
N VAL A 199 11.71 -9.35 6.32
CA VAL A 199 11.35 -8.99 4.94
C VAL A 199 12.40 -8.06 4.35
N THR A 200 12.33 -7.84 3.04
CA THR A 200 13.13 -6.83 2.35
C THR A 200 12.21 -5.75 1.78
N MET A 201 12.60 -4.51 1.94
CA MET A 201 11.96 -3.33 1.35
C MET A 201 12.91 -2.72 0.33
N GLU A 202 12.39 -2.29 -0.82
CA GLU A 202 13.19 -1.64 -1.84
C GLU A 202 12.41 -0.54 -2.55
N SER A 203 13.13 0.50 -2.96
CA SER A 203 12.63 1.65 -3.73
C SER A 203 13.67 2.08 -4.77
N PRO A 204 13.28 2.68 -5.91
CA PRO A 204 14.21 3.32 -6.82
C PRO A 204 15.02 4.40 -6.11
N ARG A 205 16.31 4.46 -6.37
CA ARG A 205 17.19 5.48 -5.78
C ARG A 205 16.72 6.91 -6.08
N ALA A 206 16.19 7.15 -7.29
CA ALA A 206 15.63 8.44 -7.67
C ALA A 206 14.45 8.86 -6.77
N ALA A 207 13.61 7.91 -6.37
CA ALA A 207 12.48 8.21 -5.49
C ALA A 207 12.95 8.63 -4.09
N GLU A 208 13.91 7.92 -3.49
CA GLU A 208 14.45 8.32 -2.19
C GLU A 208 15.22 9.64 -2.22
N GLN A 209 15.92 9.95 -3.31
CA GLN A 209 16.61 11.23 -3.47
C GLN A 209 15.65 12.41 -3.57
N GLU A 210 14.48 12.23 -4.21
CA GLU A 210 13.50 13.31 -4.43
C GLU A 210 12.49 13.42 -3.28
N LEU A 211 12.05 12.30 -2.70
CA LEU A 211 10.96 12.26 -1.73
C LEU A 211 11.40 11.92 -0.31
N GLY A 212 12.64 11.48 -0.12
CA GLY A 212 13.10 10.90 1.13
C GLY A 212 12.59 9.47 1.34
N SER A 213 12.85 8.91 2.52
CA SER A 213 12.40 7.57 2.88
C SER A 213 11.73 7.56 4.25
N PRO A 214 10.52 6.98 4.39
CA PRO A 214 9.84 6.88 5.68
C PRO A 214 10.51 5.91 6.65
N ILE A 215 11.48 5.14 6.17
CA ILE A 215 12.22 4.13 6.95
C ILE A 215 13.71 4.46 7.07
N GLU A 216 14.11 5.67 6.70
CA GLU A 216 15.48 6.15 6.92
C GLU A 216 15.75 6.33 8.42
N GLY A 217 16.93 5.90 8.86
CA GLY A 217 17.32 5.99 10.29
C GLY A 217 16.65 4.96 11.21
N VAL A 218 15.76 4.11 10.72
CA VAL A 218 15.18 3.01 11.50
C VAL A 218 16.24 1.91 11.71
N ALA A 219 16.64 1.69 12.96
CA ALA A 219 17.78 0.82 13.29
C ALA A 219 17.60 -0.65 12.87
N SER A 220 16.36 -1.14 12.86
CA SER A 220 16.03 -2.50 12.39
C SER A 220 16.11 -2.66 10.87
N MET A 221 16.11 -1.55 10.11
CA MET A 221 16.17 -1.50 8.65
C MET A 221 17.62 -1.39 8.16
N ARG A 222 18.26 -2.52 7.94
CA ARG A 222 19.67 -2.59 7.52
C ARG A 222 19.80 -2.34 6.03
N LEU A 223 20.56 -1.31 5.67
CA LEU A 223 20.85 -0.97 4.27
C LEU A 223 21.68 -2.08 3.61
N VAL A 224 21.27 -2.49 2.42
CA VAL A 224 22.00 -3.46 1.57
C VAL A 224 22.48 -2.71 0.33
N PRO A 225 23.77 -2.81 -0.03
CA PRO A 225 24.29 -2.19 -1.24
C PRO A 225 23.58 -2.68 -2.50
N ASP A 226 23.12 -1.73 -3.31
CA ASP A 226 22.55 -1.97 -4.63
C ASP A 226 22.78 -0.74 -5.50
N ALA A 227 23.08 -0.92 -6.79
CA ALA A 227 23.45 0.18 -7.70
C ALA A 227 22.23 1.02 -8.12
N LYS A 228 21.07 0.39 -8.31
CA LYS A 228 19.86 1.02 -8.87
C LYS A 228 18.79 1.28 -7.82
N MET A 229 18.71 0.42 -6.83
CA MET A 229 17.69 0.46 -5.78
C MET A 229 18.31 0.91 -4.44
N VAL A 230 17.49 1.46 -3.59
CA VAL A 230 17.78 1.53 -2.15
C VAL A 230 17.06 0.37 -1.52
N ARG A 231 17.81 -0.59 -1.02
CA ARG A 231 17.30 -1.82 -0.42
C ARG A 231 17.60 -1.85 1.05
N ARG A 232 16.60 -2.16 1.86
CA ARG A 232 16.73 -2.35 3.31
C ARG A 232 16.12 -3.66 3.73
N GLU A 233 16.83 -4.40 4.55
CA GLU A 233 16.33 -5.62 5.18
C GLU A 233 15.83 -5.31 6.59
N HIS A 234 14.58 -5.64 6.87
CA HIS A 234 14.05 -5.59 8.22
C HIS A 234 14.57 -6.79 9.01
N TRP A 235 15.31 -6.50 10.08
CA TRP A 235 15.87 -7.49 10.97
C TRP A 235 15.29 -7.37 12.37
N VAL A 236 14.96 -8.50 12.99
CA VAL A 236 14.74 -8.55 14.42
C VAL A 236 16.02 -8.96 15.14
N THR A 237 16.36 -8.26 16.22
CA THR A 237 17.39 -8.65 17.19
C THR A 237 16.67 -8.96 18.49
N PRO A 238 16.77 -10.18 19.04
CA PRO A 238 16.11 -10.57 20.27
C PRO A 238 16.51 -9.67 21.44
N ASN A 239 15.56 -9.35 22.32
CA ASN A 239 15.88 -8.72 23.61
C ASN A 239 16.44 -9.74 24.61
N ALA A 240 16.82 -9.31 25.80
CA ALA A 240 17.33 -10.19 26.85
C ALA A 240 16.27 -11.12 27.46
N ASP A 241 15.00 -10.73 27.44
CA ASP A 241 13.90 -11.49 28.03
C ASP A 241 13.45 -12.63 27.10
N ALA A 242 13.58 -13.86 27.58
CA ALA A 242 13.29 -15.06 26.80
C ALA A 242 11.89 -15.64 26.98
N ARG A 243 11.09 -15.08 27.89
CA ARG A 243 9.83 -15.70 28.34
C ARG A 243 8.80 -15.94 27.24
N LEU A 244 8.70 -15.03 26.26
CA LEU A 244 7.74 -15.15 25.15
C LEU A 244 8.25 -15.92 23.93
N ARG A 245 9.52 -16.35 23.92
CA ARG A 245 10.12 -17.06 22.76
C ARG A 245 9.42 -18.38 22.43
N LYS A 246 8.82 -19.03 23.45
CA LYS A 246 8.08 -20.29 23.30
C LYS A 246 6.56 -20.11 23.27
N ALA A 247 6.06 -18.91 23.50
CA ALA A 247 4.63 -18.64 23.46
C ALA A 247 4.08 -18.91 22.06
N LYS A 248 2.91 -19.52 21.95
CA LYS A 248 2.16 -19.57 20.68
C LYS A 248 1.78 -18.15 20.28
N VAL A 249 1.89 -17.81 19.01
CA VAL A 249 1.47 -16.49 18.49
C VAL A 249 0.48 -16.68 17.37
N TYR A 250 -0.61 -15.94 17.44
CA TYR A 250 -1.64 -15.88 16.41
C TYR A 250 -1.82 -14.46 15.91
N LEU A 251 -1.96 -14.33 14.60
CA LEU A 251 -2.37 -13.09 13.95
C LEU A 251 -3.75 -13.31 13.35
N LEU A 252 -4.75 -12.54 13.78
CA LEU A 252 -6.07 -12.57 13.16
C LEU A 252 -6.08 -11.60 11.98
N THR A 253 -6.38 -12.10 10.79
CA THR A 253 -6.29 -11.33 9.54
C THR A 253 -7.63 -11.29 8.80
N GLY A 254 -7.78 -10.30 7.95
CA GLY A 254 -8.96 -10.15 7.09
C GLY A 254 -8.72 -9.12 5.98
N PRO A 255 -9.71 -8.86 5.11
CA PRO A 255 -9.56 -7.98 3.96
C PRO A 255 -9.24 -6.51 4.31
N HIS A 256 -9.41 -6.10 5.56
CA HIS A 256 -9.03 -4.77 6.04
C HIS A 256 -7.57 -4.69 6.52
N THR A 257 -6.95 -5.84 6.83
CA THR A 257 -5.53 -5.91 7.22
C THR A 257 -4.67 -5.44 6.06
N ALA A 258 -4.02 -4.27 6.17
CA ALA A 258 -3.38 -3.62 5.03
C ALA A 258 -1.98 -3.06 5.34
N SER A 259 -1.12 -2.94 4.30
CA SER A 259 0.16 -2.22 4.33
C SER A 259 1.10 -2.73 5.44
N ALA A 260 1.50 -1.92 6.42
CA ALA A 260 2.38 -2.34 7.52
C ALA A 260 1.84 -3.54 8.31
N ALA A 261 0.51 -3.75 8.38
CA ALA A 261 -0.06 -4.96 8.98
C ALA A 261 0.23 -6.20 8.13
N GLU A 262 0.27 -6.06 6.80
CA GLU A 262 0.64 -7.15 5.89
C GLU A 262 2.13 -7.44 5.95
N HIS A 263 2.97 -6.41 6.10
CA HIS A 263 4.40 -6.55 6.40
C HIS A 263 4.58 -7.40 7.68
N PHE A 264 3.89 -7.06 8.76
CA PHE A 264 3.91 -7.83 10.01
C PHE A 264 3.42 -9.26 9.79
N ALA A 265 2.31 -9.46 9.08
CA ALA A 265 1.75 -10.77 8.76
C ALA A 265 2.74 -11.62 7.94
N LEU A 266 3.34 -11.07 6.87
CA LEU A 266 4.32 -11.78 6.06
C LEU A 266 5.57 -12.15 6.89
N ALA A 267 6.11 -11.20 7.65
CA ALA A 267 7.28 -11.44 8.52
C ALA A 267 7.06 -12.60 9.47
N MET A 268 5.90 -12.66 10.11
CA MET A 268 5.56 -13.71 11.07
C MET A 268 5.27 -15.05 10.40
N LYS A 269 4.65 -15.03 9.22
CA LYS A 269 4.37 -16.23 8.42
C LYS A 269 5.65 -16.87 7.88
N THR A 270 6.49 -16.10 7.17
CA THR A 270 7.70 -16.62 6.53
C THR A 270 8.74 -17.14 7.54
N THR A 271 8.79 -16.53 8.71
CA THR A 271 9.62 -16.99 9.83
C THR A 271 8.97 -18.13 10.63
N ARG A 272 7.73 -18.51 10.33
CA ARG A 272 6.93 -19.50 11.07
C ARG A 272 6.80 -19.16 12.55
N ARG A 273 6.77 -17.85 12.87
CA ARG A 273 6.70 -17.41 14.26
C ARG A 273 5.26 -17.25 14.75
N ALA A 274 4.31 -17.06 13.85
CA ALA A 274 2.89 -17.03 14.18
C ALA A 274 2.08 -17.90 13.22
N THR A 275 0.88 -18.28 13.68
CA THR A 275 -0.20 -18.83 12.86
C THR A 275 -1.13 -17.69 12.45
N LEU A 276 -1.32 -17.51 11.16
CA LEU A 276 -2.28 -16.54 10.63
C LEU A 276 -3.65 -17.21 10.51
N VAL A 277 -4.68 -16.59 11.10
CA VAL A 277 -6.04 -17.14 11.15
C VAL A 277 -7.03 -16.12 10.59
N GLY A 278 -7.90 -16.52 9.69
CA GLY A 278 -8.94 -15.66 9.13
C GLY A 278 -9.01 -15.70 7.60
N GLU A 279 -9.08 -14.52 6.99
CA GLU A 279 -9.14 -14.33 5.54
C GLU A 279 -7.85 -13.72 5.00
N PRO A 280 -7.59 -13.79 3.68
CA PRO A 280 -6.48 -13.07 3.05
C PRO A 280 -6.53 -11.57 3.36
N THR A 281 -5.35 -10.97 3.46
CA THR A 281 -5.20 -9.53 3.73
C THR A 281 -5.53 -8.68 2.49
N ALA A 282 -5.46 -7.35 2.62
CA ALA A 282 -5.93 -6.41 1.61
C ALA A 282 -5.18 -6.46 0.26
N GLY A 283 -3.93 -6.88 0.24
CA GLY A 283 -3.11 -6.81 -0.97
C GLY A 283 -2.62 -5.40 -1.29
N ALA A 284 -2.23 -4.64 -0.28
CA ALA A 284 -1.70 -3.28 -0.40
C ALA A 284 -0.22 -3.28 0.00
N ASN A 285 0.64 -3.65 -0.93
CA ASN A 285 2.07 -3.85 -0.70
C ASN A 285 2.89 -2.58 -0.93
N HIS A 286 2.63 -1.91 -2.06
CA HIS A 286 3.49 -0.85 -2.53
C HIS A 286 3.46 0.34 -1.57
N PHE A 287 4.58 0.65 -0.93
CA PHE A 287 4.68 1.80 -0.05
C PHE A 287 5.11 3.06 -0.80
N GLY A 288 4.85 4.20 -0.21
CA GLY A 288 5.16 5.50 -0.79
C GLY A 288 4.67 6.63 0.08
N GLY A 289 4.31 7.74 -0.54
CA GLY A 289 3.84 8.92 0.17
C GLY A 289 2.92 9.80 -0.67
N GLN A 290 2.37 10.81 -0.01
CA GLN A 290 1.64 11.86 -0.69
C GLN A 290 2.60 12.75 -1.45
N VAL A 291 2.25 13.06 -2.70
CA VAL A 291 2.89 14.08 -3.52
C VAL A 291 1.83 15.05 -4.01
N ASP A 292 2.09 16.33 -3.80
CA ASP A 292 1.19 17.38 -4.28
C ASP A 292 1.35 17.59 -5.78
N LEU A 293 0.21 17.74 -6.45
CA LEU A 293 0.12 17.98 -7.88
C LEU A 293 -0.41 19.39 -8.15
N PRO A 294 -0.14 19.96 -9.34
CA PRO A 294 -0.74 21.22 -9.75
C PRO A 294 -2.26 21.22 -9.61
N GLY A 295 -2.86 22.40 -9.55
CA GLY A 295 -4.32 22.55 -9.51
C GLY A 295 -5.00 22.14 -8.19
N GLY A 296 -4.24 21.91 -7.11
CA GLY A 296 -4.78 21.50 -5.80
C GLY A 296 -5.27 20.05 -5.80
N LEU A 297 -4.55 19.18 -6.46
CA LEU A 297 -4.67 17.73 -6.38
C LEU A 297 -3.48 17.15 -5.62
N ALA A 298 -3.62 15.93 -5.11
CA ALA A 298 -2.54 15.13 -4.56
C ALA A 298 -2.68 13.68 -5.01
N VAL A 299 -1.58 12.96 -4.98
CA VAL A 299 -1.52 11.52 -5.26
C VAL A 299 -0.80 10.79 -4.14
N PHE A 300 -1.24 9.60 -3.77
CA PHE A 300 -0.35 8.66 -3.11
C PHE A 300 0.48 7.99 -4.21
N LEU A 301 1.79 8.25 -4.20
CA LEU A 301 2.72 7.73 -5.19
C LEU A 301 3.43 6.49 -4.65
N PRO A 302 3.13 5.29 -5.15
CA PRO A 302 3.83 4.06 -4.76
C PRO A 302 5.24 4.06 -5.36
N VAL A 303 6.24 4.13 -4.49
CA VAL A 303 7.66 4.18 -4.91
C VAL A 303 8.48 3.01 -4.37
N GLY A 304 7.87 2.10 -3.62
CA GLY A 304 8.60 0.98 -3.08
C GLY A 304 7.72 -0.23 -2.86
N ARG A 305 8.34 -1.38 -2.65
CA ARG A 305 7.66 -2.64 -2.32
C ARG A 305 8.35 -3.37 -1.18
N THR A 306 7.60 -4.23 -0.53
CA THR A 306 8.10 -5.16 0.48
C THR A 306 7.93 -6.58 -0.02
N TYR A 307 8.90 -7.46 0.20
CA TYR A 307 8.82 -8.83 -0.28
C TYR A 307 9.51 -9.83 0.67
N ASP A 308 9.15 -11.10 0.51
CA ASP A 308 9.83 -12.22 1.16
C ASP A 308 11.25 -12.39 0.58
N PRO A 309 12.29 -12.23 1.39
CA PRO A 309 13.67 -12.32 0.92
C PRO A 309 14.09 -13.71 0.41
N ALA A 310 13.32 -14.75 0.70
CA ALA A 310 13.63 -16.11 0.23
C ALA A 310 13.07 -16.38 -1.18
N THR A 311 11.95 -15.76 -1.52
CA THR A 311 11.25 -16.02 -2.78
C THR A 311 11.22 -14.84 -3.74
N GLY A 312 11.50 -13.61 -3.25
CA GLY A 312 11.34 -12.36 -3.99
C GLY A 312 9.90 -11.97 -4.26
N LYS A 313 8.92 -12.75 -3.75
CA LYS A 313 7.50 -12.50 -3.95
C LYS A 313 6.97 -11.48 -2.95
N ASP A 314 6.18 -10.58 -3.43
CA ASP A 314 5.39 -9.64 -2.65
C ASP A 314 3.91 -10.08 -2.59
N TRP A 315 3.05 -9.24 -2.02
CA TRP A 315 1.63 -9.54 -1.84
C TRP A 315 0.70 -8.53 -2.53
N GLU A 316 1.22 -7.68 -3.45
CA GLU A 316 0.38 -6.69 -4.13
C GLU A 316 -0.80 -7.37 -4.83
N GLY A 317 -1.99 -6.84 -4.61
CA GLY A 317 -3.26 -7.35 -5.16
C GLY A 317 -3.77 -8.64 -4.52
N ALA A 318 -2.90 -9.58 -4.19
CA ALA A 318 -3.28 -10.92 -3.69
C ALA A 318 -3.47 -10.97 -2.16
N GLY A 319 -2.76 -10.12 -1.41
CA GLY A 319 -2.70 -10.20 0.04
C GLY A 319 -1.85 -11.36 0.56
N VAL A 320 -1.66 -11.39 1.88
CA VAL A 320 -1.04 -12.50 2.60
C VAL A 320 -2.12 -13.50 2.97
N ALA A 321 -2.04 -14.70 2.41
CA ALA A 321 -3.00 -15.77 2.72
C ALA A 321 -2.84 -16.26 4.16
N PRO A 322 -3.93 -16.54 4.91
CA PRO A 322 -3.83 -17.13 6.24
C PRO A 322 -3.29 -18.57 6.19
N ASP A 323 -2.84 -19.09 7.34
CA ASP A 323 -2.50 -20.50 7.50
C ASP A 323 -3.74 -21.33 7.80
N VAL A 324 -4.72 -20.71 8.46
CA VAL A 324 -6.03 -21.29 8.78
C VAL A 324 -7.11 -20.37 8.17
N ALA A 325 -7.72 -20.83 7.10
CA ALA A 325 -8.76 -20.11 6.38
C ALA A 325 -10.12 -20.34 7.07
N VAL A 326 -10.62 -19.30 7.73
CA VAL A 326 -11.95 -19.21 8.32
C VAL A 326 -12.52 -17.82 8.06
N ALA A 327 -13.82 -17.64 8.18
CA ALA A 327 -14.41 -16.29 8.13
C ALA A 327 -13.76 -15.39 9.19
N LYS A 328 -13.46 -14.16 8.82
CA LYS A 328 -12.78 -13.19 9.71
C LYS A 328 -13.51 -13.00 11.04
N GLU A 329 -14.84 -13.11 11.04
CA GLU A 329 -15.67 -13.03 12.24
C GLU A 329 -15.42 -14.20 13.22
N GLN A 330 -15.04 -15.37 12.70
CA GLN A 330 -14.82 -16.61 13.44
C GLN A 330 -13.35 -16.79 13.87
N ALA A 331 -12.43 -15.94 13.38
CA ALA A 331 -10.99 -16.11 13.59
C ALA A 331 -10.60 -16.14 15.10
N LEU A 332 -11.19 -15.28 15.93
CA LEU A 332 -10.91 -15.28 17.37
C LEU A 332 -11.48 -16.51 18.08
N GLU A 333 -12.72 -16.89 17.78
CA GLU A 333 -13.34 -18.09 18.34
C GLU A 333 -12.55 -19.36 18.00
N TRP A 334 -12.15 -19.49 16.73
CA TRP A 334 -11.30 -20.59 16.28
C TRP A 334 -9.98 -20.63 17.06
N THR A 335 -9.32 -19.48 17.19
CA THR A 335 -8.01 -19.38 17.89
C THR A 335 -8.13 -19.76 19.38
N LEU A 336 -9.16 -19.30 20.05
CA LEU A 336 -9.40 -19.65 21.46
C LEU A 336 -9.69 -21.14 21.64
N THR A 337 -10.43 -21.73 20.69
CA THR A 337 -10.71 -23.18 20.67
C THR A 337 -9.43 -24.00 20.43
N ASP A 338 -8.56 -23.58 19.51
CA ASP A 338 -7.24 -24.22 19.27
C ASP A 338 -6.31 -24.10 20.49
N LEU A 339 -6.50 -23.06 21.30
CA LEU A 339 -5.80 -22.88 22.58
C LEU A 339 -6.40 -23.72 23.72
N GLY A 340 -7.46 -24.49 23.45
CA GLY A 340 -8.07 -25.45 24.37
C GLY A 340 -9.21 -24.89 25.24
N LEU A 341 -9.76 -23.71 24.90
CA LEU A 341 -10.94 -23.23 25.59
C LEU A 341 -12.20 -24.00 25.16
N PRO A 342 -13.16 -24.23 26.07
CA PRO A 342 -14.46 -24.78 25.69
C PRO A 342 -15.17 -23.93 24.64
N ALA A 343 -15.83 -24.53 23.67
CA ALA A 343 -16.44 -23.83 22.54
C ALA A 343 -17.40 -22.71 22.95
N ALA A 344 -18.22 -22.93 24.00
CA ALA A 344 -19.14 -21.91 24.51
C ALA A 344 -18.40 -20.70 25.11
N GLU A 345 -17.30 -20.93 25.82
CA GLU A 345 -16.44 -19.87 26.36
C GLU A 345 -15.71 -19.11 25.25
N ALA A 346 -15.11 -19.83 24.31
CA ALA A 346 -14.44 -19.25 23.15
C ALA A 346 -15.38 -18.34 22.36
N LYS A 347 -16.62 -18.80 22.13
CA LYS A 347 -17.66 -18.01 21.47
C LYS A 347 -18.03 -16.76 22.26
N ALA A 348 -18.29 -16.87 23.57
CA ALA A 348 -18.64 -15.75 24.41
C ALA A 348 -17.54 -14.68 24.45
N LEU A 349 -16.27 -15.10 24.55
CA LEU A 349 -15.12 -14.21 24.47
C LEU A 349 -15.00 -13.54 23.09
N SER A 350 -15.19 -14.31 22.02
CA SER A 350 -15.19 -13.76 20.66
C SER A 350 -16.30 -12.73 20.48
N ASP A 351 -17.50 -12.99 20.98
CA ASP A 351 -18.62 -12.05 20.91
C ASP A 351 -18.36 -10.76 21.71
N SER A 352 -17.73 -10.84 22.89
CA SER A 352 -17.36 -9.66 23.70
C SER A 352 -16.19 -8.87 23.12
N HIS A 353 -15.44 -9.46 22.19
CA HIS A 353 -14.30 -8.84 21.49
C HIS A 353 -14.59 -8.56 20.01
N LYS A 354 -15.86 -8.41 19.63
CA LYS A 354 -16.21 -8.01 18.27
C LYS A 354 -15.63 -6.63 17.93
N PRO A 355 -14.97 -6.48 16.79
CA PRO A 355 -14.52 -5.16 16.33
C PRO A 355 -15.70 -4.18 16.15
N THR A 356 -15.50 -2.95 16.58
CA THR A 356 -16.43 -1.83 16.29
C THR A 356 -16.09 -1.15 14.96
N LEU A 357 -14.84 -1.31 14.51
CA LEU A 357 -14.38 -0.81 13.23
C LEU A 357 -14.64 -1.83 12.10
N PRO A 358 -14.79 -1.35 10.85
CA PRO A 358 -15.00 -2.23 9.70
C PRO A 358 -13.85 -3.23 9.52
N MET A 359 -14.18 -4.48 9.21
CA MET A 359 -13.24 -5.52 8.83
C MET A 359 -13.19 -5.74 7.30
N GLU A 360 -14.03 -5.03 6.55
CA GLU A 360 -14.12 -5.13 5.11
C GLU A 360 -12.97 -4.38 4.43
N ARG A 361 -12.60 -4.82 3.22
CA ARG A 361 -11.62 -4.10 2.40
C ARG A 361 -12.07 -2.65 2.22
N ARG A 362 -11.15 -1.72 2.44
CA ARG A 362 -11.43 -0.30 2.20
C ARG A 362 -11.71 -0.10 0.71
N ASN A 363 -12.95 0.26 0.37
CA ASN A 363 -13.23 0.82 -0.94
C ASN A 363 -12.65 2.23 -0.98
N ARG A 364 -11.51 2.39 -1.63
CA ARG A 364 -10.97 3.72 -1.94
C ARG A 364 -11.82 4.29 -3.08
N ARG A 365 -12.83 5.10 -2.71
CA ARG A 365 -13.67 5.83 -3.66
C ARG A 365 -13.00 7.13 -4.06
#